data_fbe8e97dc2bb3c6f799ba4b7c7a4498d
#
_entry.id   fbe8e97dc2bb3c6f799ba4b7c7a4498d
#
_cell.length_a   1.000
_cell.length_b   1.000
_cell.length_c   1.000
_cell.angle_alpha   90.00
_cell.angle_beta   90.00
_cell.angle_gamma   90.00
#
_symmetry.space_group_name_H-M   'P 1'
#
loop_
_entity.id
_entity.type
_entity.pdbx_description
1 polymer ?
#
loop_
_entity_poly.entity_id
_entity_poly.type
_entity_poly.pdbx_seq_one_letter_code
_entity_poly.pdbx_strand_id
1 'polypeptide(L)'
;SLLRAEHLRDARCNALCQMLNDGGNGGVILHSDLLLRYLQKTYPNLYFVSSTTKVLTSFPDLQAELQRAEFRYVVPDFRLNHALEKLNALPQGQKDKVEFLCNECCYFGCRDRRACYEAVSRKNLGEGGDEHRCHAPDAQGGYRFSKAMENPGFIGVEDIQRTYLPMGFKNFKIEGRELGSALVLEFLLYYLTKPECQLKVREEIYLDNMLDSVSYTHLRAHE
;
A
#
# COMPACT_ATOMS: atom_id res chain seq x y z
N SER A 1 14.28 7.19 1.52
CA SER A 1 13.71 8.52 1.82
C SER A 1 14.81 9.57 1.90
N LEU A 2 14.60 10.69 1.26
CA LEU A 2 15.52 11.85 1.22
C LEU A 2 15.15 12.92 2.27
N LEU A 3 14.33 12.56 3.26
CA LEU A 3 13.95 13.48 4.34
C LEU A 3 15.16 13.95 5.14
N ARG A 4 15.21 15.26 5.43
CA ARG A 4 16.20 15.94 6.27
C ARG A 4 15.52 16.54 7.50
N ALA A 5 16.32 17.00 8.47
CA ALA A 5 15.83 17.54 9.73
C ALA A 5 14.88 18.75 9.56
N GLU A 6 15.11 19.59 8.56
CA GLU A 6 14.25 20.73 8.22
C GLU A 6 12.82 20.34 7.85
N HIS A 7 12.64 19.19 7.16
CA HIS A 7 11.34 18.69 6.75
C HIS A 7 10.47 18.21 7.92
N LEU A 8 11.09 17.90 9.08
CA LEU A 8 10.35 17.51 10.28
C LEU A 8 9.51 18.65 10.87
N ARG A 9 9.76 19.89 10.43
CA ARG A 9 9.05 21.09 10.89
C ARG A 9 7.83 21.45 10.05
N ASP A 10 7.46 20.62 9.06
CA ASP A 10 6.27 20.87 8.25
C ASP A 10 5.02 20.93 9.14
N ALA A 11 4.36 22.09 9.15
CA ALA A 11 3.24 22.37 10.05
C ALA A 11 2.01 21.49 9.74
N ARG A 12 1.75 21.20 8.45
CA ARG A 12 0.58 20.40 8.04
C ARG A 12 0.78 18.94 8.43
N CYS A 13 1.96 18.38 8.16
CA CYS A 13 2.29 17.02 8.58
C CYS A 13 2.23 16.87 10.09
N ASN A 14 2.75 17.84 10.85
CA ASN A 14 2.68 17.79 12.30
C ASN A 14 1.24 17.92 12.83
N ALA A 15 0.40 18.78 12.25
CA ALA A 15 -1.01 18.88 12.63
C ALA A 15 -1.76 17.55 12.37
N LEU A 16 -1.53 16.87 11.26
CA LEU A 16 -2.10 15.55 10.99
C LEU A 16 -1.60 14.49 11.99
N CYS A 17 -0.32 14.48 12.29
CA CYS A 17 0.25 13.56 13.29
C CYS A 17 -0.35 13.80 14.68
N GLN A 18 -0.58 15.05 15.05
CA GLN A 18 -1.23 15.40 16.32
C GLN A 18 -2.67 14.86 16.36
N MET A 19 -3.47 15.08 15.31
CA MET A 19 -4.84 14.56 15.25
C MET A 19 -4.88 13.03 15.38
N LEU A 20 -3.98 12.33 14.71
CA LEU A 20 -3.88 10.86 14.77
C LEU A 20 -3.43 10.39 16.16
N ASN A 21 -2.50 11.11 16.78
CA ASN A 21 -2.00 10.81 18.12
C ASN A 21 -3.10 10.98 19.18
N ASP A 22 -3.89 12.06 19.07
CA ASP A 22 -4.98 12.36 20.01
C ASP A 22 -6.16 11.38 19.86
N GLY A 23 -6.37 10.84 18.66
CA GLY A 23 -7.36 9.80 18.40
C GLY A 23 -7.01 8.42 18.97
N GLY A 24 -5.79 8.20 19.45
CA GLY A 24 -5.35 7.00 20.15
C GLY A 24 -5.16 5.72 19.33
N ASN A 25 -5.64 5.69 18.08
CA ASN A 25 -5.52 4.54 17.15
C ASN A 25 -4.87 4.90 15.83
N GLY A 26 -4.21 6.04 15.75
CA GLY A 26 -3.54 6.51 14.55
C GLY A 26 -2.24 5.79 14.27
N GLY A 27 -1.92 5.61 12.98
CA GLY A 27 -0.64 5.06 12.56
C GLY A 27 -0.05 5.76 11.36
N VAL A 28 1.27 5.67 11.22
CA VAL A 28 2.02 6.28 10.12
C VAL A 28 2.85 5.24 9.39
N ILE A 29 2.67 5.16 8.08
CA ILE A 29 3.53 4.36 7.19
C ILE A 29 4.74 5.20 6.85
N LEU A 30 5.94 4.69 7.12
CA LEU A 30 7.16 5.46 6.94
C LEU A 30 8.35 4.61 6.46
N HIS A 31 9.27 5.30 5.81
CA HIS A 31 10.53 4.76 5.30
C HIS A 31 11.73 5.25 6.11
N SER A 32 11.68 6.51 6.55
CA SER A 32 12.82 7.22 7.14
C SER A 32 12.96 6.93 8.64
N ASP A 33 14.12 6.45 9.05
CA ASP A 33 14.43 6.29 10.49
C ASP A 33 14.58 7.65 11.21
N LEU A 34 14.95 8.71 10.48
CA LEU A 34 14.94 10.07 11.03
C LEU A 34 13.52 10.48 11.42
N LEU A 35 12.55 10.25 10.53
CA LEU A 35 11.14 10.53 10.80
C LEU A 35 10.60 9.64 11.91
N LEU A 36 10.93 8.34 11.92
CA LEU A 36 10.53 7.41 12.97
C LEU A 36 10.93 7.93 14.36
N ARG A 37 12.19 8.25 14.54
CA ARG A 37 12.69 8.77 15.84
C ARG A 37 12.01 10.07 16.26
N TYR A 38 11.77 10.97 15.32
CA TYR A 38 11.03 12.21 15.59
C TYR A 38 9.61 11.94 16.04
N LEU A 39 8.87 11.11 15.30
CA LEU A 39 7.47 10.81 15.61
C LEU A 39 7.31 10.05 16.92
N GLN A 40 8.19 9.08 17.22
CA GLN A 40 8.16 8.35 18.50
C GLN A 40 8.32 9.29 19.71
N LYS A 41 9.21 10.29 19.57
CA LYS A 41 9.44 11.28 20.65
C LYS A 41 8.29 12.28 20.79
N THR A 42 7.69 12.70 19.67
CA THR A 42 6.74 13.81 19.65
C THR A 42 5.29 13.34 19.79
N TYR A 43 4.96 12.15 19.25
CA TYR A 43 3.61 11.61 19.17
C TYR A 43 3.57 10.16 19.67
N PRO A 44 3.62 9.93 20.99
CA PRO A 44 3.85 8.62 21.59
C PRO A 44 2.70 7.62 21.42
N ASN A 45 1.49 8.08 21.08
CA ASN A 45 0.33 7.20 20.85
C ASN A 45 0.24 6.66 19.42
N LEU A 46 1.11 7.11 18.50
CA LEU A 46 1.14 6.61 17.14
C LEU A 46 1.78 5.23 17.07
N TYR A 47 1.19 4.35 16.26
CA TYR A 47 1.90 3.15 15.81
C TYR A 47 2.55 3.35 14.43
N PHE A 48 3.55 2.55 14.12
CA PHE A 48 4.33 2.70 12.89
C PHE A 48 4.27 1.46 12.03
N VAL A 49 4.23 1.70 10.71
CA VAL A 49 4.27 0.67 9.68
C VAL A 49 5.51 0.88 8.80
N SER A 50 6.33 -0.14 8.68
CA SER A 50 7.47 -0.09 7.76
C SER A 50 6.99 -0.19 6.32
N SER A 51 7.35 0.82 5.51
CA SER A 51 6.84 0.99 4.15
C SER A 51 7.46 0.00 3.16
N THR A 52 6.66 -0.49 2.20
CA THR A 52 7.13 -1.22 1.02
C THR A 52 8.18 -0.45 0.20
N THR A 53 8.22 0.89 0.33
CA THR A 53 9.23 1.73 -0.35
C THR A 53 10.65 1.46 0.13
N LYS A 54 10.85 0.75 1.25
CA LYS A 54 12.18 0.27 1.66
C LYS A 54 12.76 -0.78 0.72
N VAL A 55 11.89 -1.42 -0.09
CA VAL A 55 12.27 -2.42 -1.10
C VAL A 55 13.08 -3.55 -0.46
N LEU A 56 12.48 -4.19 0.56
CA LEU A 56 13.06 -5.34 1.28
C LEU A 56 12.90 -6.61 0.44
N THR A 57 13.79 -6.78 -0.54
CA THR A 57 13.72 -7.89 -1.52
C THR A 57 14.38 -9.16 -1.07
N SER A 58 15.21 -9.11 -0.02
CA SER A 58 15.81 -10.30 0.56
C SER A 58 15.09 -10.74 1.83
N PHE A 59 15.01 -12.05 2.06
CA PHE A 59 14.36 -12.56 3.26
C PHE A 59 15.12 -12.19 4.56
N PRO A 60 16.46 -12.18 4.59
CA PRO A 60 17.20 -11.66 5.75
C PRO A 60 16.88 -10.20 6.09
N ASP A 61 16.75 -9.32 5.09
CA ASP A 61 16.38 -7.91 5.32
C ASP A 61 14.96 -7.81 5.89
N LEU A 62 14.02 -8.60 5.37
CA LEU A 62 12.68 -8.68 5.92
C LEU A 62 12.69 -9.15 7.37
N GLN A 63 13.45 -10.21 7.69
CA GLN A 63 13.56 -10.71 9.06
C GLN A 63 14.15 -9.67 10.02
N ALA A 64 15.20 -8.98 9.59
CA ALA A 64 15.79 -7.88 10.38
C ALA A 64 14.77 -6.78 10.67
N GLU A 65 13.97 -6.41 9.67
CA GLU A 65 12.94 -5.38 9.85
C GLU A 65 11.77 -5.86 10.75
N LEU A 66 11.38 -7.14 10.66
CA LEU A 66 10.36 -7.75 11.53
C LEU A 66 10.79 -7.84 13.01
N GLN A 67 12.10 -7.90 13.27
CA GLN A 67 12.64 -7.89 14.64
C GLN A 67 12.59 -6.52 15.30
N ARG A 68 12.46 -5.45 14.53
CA ARG A 68 12.37 -4.08 15.06
C ARG A 68 11.09 -3.89 15.86
N ALA A 69 11.24 -3.59 17.14
CA ALA A 69 10.11 -3.42 18.06
C ALA A 69 9.24 -2.19 17.73
N GLU A 70 9.83 -1.20 17.05
CA GLU A 70 9.17 0.06 16.72
C GLU A 70 8.02 -0.10 15.71
N PHE A 71 8.05 -1.14 14.88
CA PHE A 71 7.02 -1.36 13.88
C PHE A 71 5.94 -2.32 14.36
N ARG A 72 4.70 -1.88 14.28
CA ARG A 72 3.52 -2.73 14.46
C ARG A 72 3.31 -3.64 13.25
N TYR A 73 3.52 -3.10 12.03
CA TYR A 73 3.45 -3.84 10.78
C TYR A 73 4.65 -3.54 9.91
N VAL A 74 5.02 -4.51 9.09
CA VAL A 74 6.08 -4.44 8.08
C VAL A 74 5.52 -4.89 6.75
N VAL A 75 5.61 -4.03 5.73
CA VAL A 75 5.19 -4.37 4.37
C VAL A 75 6.39 -4.89 3.60
N PRO A 76 6.49 -6.20 3.32
CA PRO A 76 7.57 -6.76 2.52
C PRO A 76 7.50 -6.24 1.08
N ASP A 77 8.57 -6.41 0.32
CA ASP A 77 8.48 -6.28 -1.12
C ASP A 77 7.61 -7.41 -1.69
N PHE A 78 6.69 -7.09 -2.60
CA PHE A 78 5.72 -8.03 -3.18
C PHE A 78 6.37 -9.27 -3.83
N ARG A 79 7.65 -9.19 -4.20
CA ARG A 79 8.40 -10.34 -4.72
C ARG A 79 8.64 -11.44 -3.70
N LEU A 80 8.49 -11.14 -2.42
CA LEU A 80 8.58 -12.12 -1.34
C LEU A 80 7.22 -12.75 -1.00
N ASN A 81 6.12 -12.28 -1.59
CA ASN A 81 4.79 -12.76 -1.26
C ASN A 81 4.68 -14.29 -1.32
N HIS A 82 5.24 -14.91 -2.34
CA HIS A 82 5.17 -16.37 -2.53
C HIS A 82 6.41 -17.15 -2.03
N ALA A 83 7.24 -16.55 -1.18
CA ALA A 83 8.33 -17.26 -0.51
C ALA A 83 7.80 -18.15 0.64
N LEU A 84 6.82 -19.02 0.36
CA LEU A 84 5.94 -19.69 1.33
C LEU A 84 6.70 -20.50 2.38
N GLU A 85 7.73 -21.26 2.00
CA GLU A 85 8.54 -22.04 2.96
C GLU A 85 9.19 -21.14 4.01
N LYS A 86 9.81 -20.04 3.55
CA LYS A 86 10.49 -19.09 4.44
C LYS A 86 9.51 -18.32 5.31
N LEU A 87 8.38 -17.92 4.71
CA LEU A 87 7.30 -17.24 5.42
C LEU A 87 6.69 -18.15 6.48
N ASN A 88 6.46 -19.42 6.16
CA ASN A 88 5.89 -20.38 7.12
C ASN A 88 6.81 -20.65 8.31
N ALA A 89 8.12 -20.57 8.11
CA ALA A 89 9.13 -20.76 9.16
C ALA A 89 9.24 -19.56 10.14
N LEU A 90 8.59 -18.44 9.87
CA LEU A 90 8.57 -17.28 10.77
C LEU A 90 7.85 -17.63 12.08
N PRO A 91 8.36 -17.17 13.25
CA PRO A 91 7.61 -17.23 14.50
C PRO A 91 6.29 -16.45 14.40
N GLN A 92 5.25 -16.88 15.13
CA GLN A 92 3.92 -16.25 15.07
C GLN A 92 3.97 -14.74 15.32
N GLY A 93 4.75 -14.27 16.30
CA GLY A 93 4.88 -12.83 16.56
C GLY A 93 5.47 -12.03 15.39
N GLN A 94 6.25 -12.64 14.50
CA GLN A 94 6.70 -12.01 13.27
C GLN A 94 5.63 -12.10 12.18
N LYS A 95 4.92 -13.23 12.05
CA LYS A 95 3.79 -13.37 11.13
C LYS A 95 2.69 -12.35 11.40
N ASP A 96 2.40 -12.06 12.66
CA ASP A 96 1.42 -11.05 13.08
C ASP A 96 1.81 -9.61 12.66
N LYS A 97 3.09 -9.37 12.38
CA LYS A 97 3.60 -8.08 11.89
C LYS A 97 3.64 -7.96 10.37
N VAL A 98 3.63 -9.06 9.62
CA VAL A 98 3.67 -9.00 8.15
C VAL A 98 2.36 -8.45 7.62
N GLU A 99 2.42 -7.38 6.82
CA GLU A 99 1.29 -6.82 6.06
C GLU A 99 1.58 -6.99 4.57
N PHE A 100 0.96 -7.98 3.92
CA PHE A 100 1.18 -8.26 2.52
C PHE A 100 0.54 -7.22 1.61
N LEU A 101 1.29 -6.71 0.63
CA LEU A 101 0.75 -5.93 -0.47
C LEU A 101 0.24 -6.88 -1.55
N CYS A 102 -1.10 -6.98 -1.68
CA CYS A 102 -1.73 -8.05 -2.46
C CYS A 102 -1.80 -7.78 -3.97
N ASN A 103 -1.94 -6.51 -4.37
CA ASN A 103 -2.30 -6.12 -5.73
C ASN A 103 -1.27 -5.17 -6.40
N GLU A 104 0.01 -5.31 -6.07
CA GLU A 104 1.07 -4.55 -6.72
C GLU A 104 1.16 -4.88 -8.22
N CYS A 105 1.24 -3.87 -9.07
CA CYS A 105 1.38 -4.04 -10.50
C CYS A 105 2.76 -3.62 -11.06
N CYS A 106 3.69 -3.23 -10.19
CA CYS A 106 5.05 -2.96 -10.60
C CYS A 106 5.67 -4.22 -11.24
N TYR A 107 6.46 -4.04 -12.29
CA TYR A 107 7.10 -5.16 -12.99
C TYR A 107 7.91 -6.03 -12.01
N PHE A 108 7.62 -7.32 -11.97
CA PHE A 108 8.20 -8.26 -11.01
C PHE A 108 9.73 -8.32 -11.12
N GLY A 109 10.28 -8.25 -12.33
CA GLY A 109 11.72 -8.22 -12.61
C GLY A 109 12.40 -6.87 -12.42
N CYS A 110 11.70 -5.83 -11.93
CA CYS A 110 12.25 -4.47 -11.80
C CYS A 110 13.41 -4.42 -10.80
N ARG A 111 14.57 -3.90 -11.23
CA ARG A 111 15.75 -3.68 -10.39
C ARG A 111 15.87 -2.23 -9.91
N ASP A 112 15.07 -1.32 -10.47
CA ASP A 112 15.17 0.12 -10.28
C ASP A 112 14.12 0.70 -9.33
N ARG A 113 13.35 -0.16 -8.64
CA ARG A 113 12.25 0.27 -7.77
C ARG A 113 12.70 1.27 -6.70
N ARG A 114 13.90 1.07 -6.13
CA ARG A 114 14.46 2.01 -5.15
C ARG A 114 14.73 3.37 -5.78
N ALA A 115 15.35 3.42 -6.95
CA ALA A 115 15.62 4.67 -7.68
C ALA A 115 14.31 5.38 -8.07
N CYS A 116 13.26 4.63 -8.45
CA CYS A 116 11.92 5.17 -8.69
C CYS A 116 11.38 5.89 -7.45
N TYR A 117 11.40 5.26 -6.27
CA TYR A 117 10.95 5.89 -5.03
C TYR A 117 11.82 7.09 -4.59
N GLU A 118 13.11 7.08 -4.90
CA GLU A 118 13.98 8.23 -4.64
C GLU A 118 13.65 9.41 -5.55
N ALA A 119 13.34 9.16 -6.83
CA ALA A 119 12.88 10.20 -7.76
C ALA A 119 11.55 10.81 -7.30
N VAL A 120 10.57 9.97 -6.90
CA VAL A 120 9.31 10.43 -6.31
C VAL A 120 9.55 11.25 -5.03
N SER A 121 10.49 10.81 -4.19
CA SER A 121 10.83 11.55 -2.96
C SER A 121 11.42 12.94 -3.28
N ARG A 122 12.32 13.06 -4.25
CA ARG A 122 12.85 14.35 -4.72
C ARG A 122 11.74 15.27 -5.22
N LYS A 123 10.88 14.76 -6.09
CA LYS A 123 9.74 15.52 -6.63
C LYS A 123 8.83 16.05 -5.52
N ASN A 124 8.51 15.21 -4.54
CA ASN A 124 7.63 15.60 -3.42
C ASN A 124 8.30 16.62 -2.47
N LEU A 125 9.62 16.66 -2.42
CA LEU A 125 10.37 17.65 -1.66
C LEU A 125 10.62 18.95 -2.43
N GLY A 126 10.14 19.06 -3.66
CA GLY A 126 10.40 20.22 -4.53
C GLY A 126 11.85 20.30 -5.03
N GLU A 127 12.62 19.23 -4.88
CA GLU A 127 13.98 19.14 -5.38
C GLU A 127 13.95 18.82 -6.87
N GLY A 128 14.70 19.55 -7.68
CA GLY A 128 14.90 19.26 -9.09
C GLY A 128 15.62 17.92 -9.30
N GLY A 129 15.66 17.44 -10.51
CA GLY A 129 16.36 16.23 -10.92
C GLY A 129 15.69 15.55 -12.10
N ASP A 130 16.39 14.58 -12.69
CA ASP A 130 15.85 13.83 -13.80
C ASP A 130 14.65 12.98 -13.37
N GLU A 131 13.63 12.93 -14.22
CA GLU A 131 12.50 12.04 -14.02
C GLU A 131 12.94 10.57 -14.17
N HIS A 132 12.54 9.74 -13.23
CA HIS A 132 12.79 8.31 -13.35
C HIS A 132 11.98 7.72 -14.49
N ARG A 133 12.66 7.19 -15.50
CA ARG A 133 12.02 6.48 -16.60
C ARG A 133 11.84 5.02 -16.22
N CYS A 134 10.61 4.56 -16.17
CA CYS A 134 10.29 3.16 -15.93
C CYS A 134 10.72 2.30 -17.14
N HIS A 135 11.49 1.23 -16.88
CA HIS A 135 11.96 0.29 -17.90
C HIS A 135 11.10 -1.00 -17.99
N ALA A 136 9.93 -1.02 -17.35
CA ALA A 136 9.02 -2.14 -17.48
C ALA A 136 8.57 -2.29 -18.94
N PRO A 137 8.40 -3.52 -19.46
CA PRO A 137 8.00 -3.78 -20.85
C PRO A 137 6.69 -3.09 -21.23
N ASP A 138 5.81 -2.84 -20.25
CA ASP A 138 4.49 -2.24 -20.41
C ASP A 138 4.34 -0.91 -19.64
N ALA A 139 5.45 -0.19 -19.42
CA ALA A 139 5.48 1.05 -18.63
C ALA A 139 4.45 2.10 -19.06
N GLN A 140 4.11 2.15 -20.36
CA GLN A 140 3.13 3.09 -20.91
C GLN A 140 1.68 2.66 -20.70
N GLY A 141 1.44 1.41 -20.33
CA GLY A 141 0.10 0.85 -20.16
C GLY A 141 -0.62 1.26 -18.88
N GLY A 142 0.08 1.93 -17.98
CA GLY A 142 -0.46 2.35 -16.68
C GLY A 142 -0.84 1.19 -15.76
N TYR A 143 -1.49 1.51 -14.67
CA TYR A 143 -2.04 0.53 -13.75
C TYR A 143 -3.38 0.00 -14.29
N ARG A 144 -3.56 -1.32 -14.25
CA ARG A 144 -4.82 -1.97 -14.63
C ARG A 144 -5.12 -3.12 -13.68
N PHE A 145 -6.39 -3.39 -13.45
CA PHE A 145 -6.85 -4.50 -12.61
C PHE A 145 -6.28 -5.86 -13.07
N SER A 146 -6.40 -6.16 -14.36
CA SER A 146 -5.86 -7.37 -14.96
C SER A 146 -4.34 -7.50 -14.79
N LYS A 147 -3.61 -6.39 -14.95
CA LYS A 147 -2.16 -6.36 -14.80
C LYS A 147 -1.72 -6.73 -13.38
N ALA A 148 -2.45 -6.26 -12.36
CA ALA A 148 -2.17 -6.65 -10.98
C ALA A 148 -2.42 -8.15 -10.76
N MET A 149 -3.50 -8.70 -11.30
CA MET A 149 -3.84 -10.12 -11.16
C MET A 149 -2.86 -11.05 -11.90
N GLU A 150 -2.25 -10.58 -12.99
CA GLU A 150 -1.22 -11.31 -13.74
C GLU A 150 0.18 -11.22 -13.10
N ASN A 151 0.35 -10.37 -12.10
CA ASN A 151 1.64 -10.18 -11.43
C ASN A 151 2.01 -11.43 -10.63
N PRO A 152 3.24 -11.98 -10.78
CA PRO A 152 3.67 -13.16 -10.00
C PRO A 152 3.66 -12.94 -8.48
N GLY A 153 3.60 -11.70 -8.01
CA GLY A 153 3.48 -11.37 -6.58
C GLY A 153 2.04 -11.14 -6.11
N PHE A 154 1.04 -11.31 -6.99
CA PHE A 154 -0.37 -11.12 -6.64
C PHE A 154 -0.84 -12.15 -5.60
N ILE A 155 -1.59 -11.71 -4.61
CA ILE A 155 -2.23 -12.58 -3.62
C ILE A 155 -3.74 -12.45 -3.79
N GLY A 156 -4.38 -13.50 -4.31
CA GLY A 156 -5.82 -13.56 -4.52
C GLY A 156 -6.59 -13.94 -3.25
N VAL A 157 -7.92 -13.84 -3.32
CA VAL A 157 -8.81 -14.23 -2.21
C VAL A 157 -8.62 -15.68 -1.83
N GLU A 158 -8.47 -16.57 -2.83
CA GLU A 158 -8.27 -17.99 -2.61
C GLU A 158 -6.92 -18.28 -1.93
N ASP A 159 -5.85 -17.58 -2.34
CA ASP A 159 -4.55 -17.67 -1.69
C ASP A 159 -4.63 -17.25 -0.22
N ILE A 160 -5.31 -16.14 0.06
CA ILE A 160 -5.53 -15.68 1.43
C ILE A 160 -6.19 -16.77 2.25
N GLN A 161 -7.30 -17.32 1.78
CA GLN A 161 -8.12 -18.27 2.52
C GLN A 161 -7.45 -19.64 2.68
N ARG A 162 -6.80 -20.15 1.64
CA ARG A 162 -6.27 -21.51 1.61
C ARG A 162 -4.82 -21.62 2.04
N THR A 163 -4.07 -20.52 1.95
CA THR A 163 -2.62 -20.57 2.19
C THR A 163 -2.24 -19.66 3.36
N TYR A 164 -2.48 -18.36 3.27
CA TYR A 164 -1.92 -17.41 4.22
C TYR A 164 -2.62 -17.45 5.59
N LEU A 165 -3.95 -17.52 5.64
CA LEU A 165 -4.68 -17.65 6.91
C LEU A 165 -4.33 -18.95 7.65
N PRO A 166 -4.27 -20.13 7.02
CA PRO A 166 -3.82 -21.36 7.67
C PRO A 166 -2.36 -21.31 8.15
N MET A 167 -1.49 -20.54 7.46
CA MET A 167 -0.12 -20.30 7.90
C MET A 167 -0.01 -19.33 9.10
N GLY A 168 -1.12 -18.69 9.50
CA GLY A 168 -1.19 -17.78 10.64
C GLY A 168 -1.00 -16.30 10.31
N PHE A 169 -1.00 -15.90 9.01
CA PHE A 169 -0.98 -14.49 8.60
C PHE A 169 -2.37 -13.86 8.65
N LYS A 170 -2.46 -12.55 8.94
CA LYS A 170 -3.76 -11.87 9.15
C LYS A 170 -3.89 -10.51 8.46
N ASN A 171 -2.78 -9.93 7.98
CA ASN A 171 -2.79 -8.55 7.49
C ASN A 171 -2.51 -8.52 5.99
N PHE A 172 -3.49 -8.00 5.24
CA PHE A 172 -3.48 -7.92 3.78
C PHE A 172 -3.85 -6.51 3.37
N LYS A 173 -3.03 -5.93 2.49
CA LYS A 173 -3.14 -4.54 2.07
C LYS A 173 -3.48 -4.46 0.59
N ILE A 174 -4.47 -3.64 0.29
CA ILE A 174 -4.81 -3.23 -1.07
C ILE A 174 -4.17 -1.87 -1.31
N GLU A 175 -3.38 -1.74 -2.37
CA GLU A 175 -2.93 -0.43 -2.83
C GLU A 175 -3.95 0.18 -3.79
N GLY A 176 -3.83 1.50 -4.06
CA GLY A 176 -4.66 2.09 -5.09
C GLY A 176 -5.08 3.54 -4.84
N ARG A 177 -4.57 4.20 -3.80
CA ARG A 177 -4.99 5.58 -3.48
C ARG A 177 -4.87 6.58 -4.63
N GLU A 178 -3.92 6.38 -5.54
CA GLU A 178 -3.68 7.23 -6.70
C GLU A 178 -4.31 6.69 -7.99
N LEU A 179 -4.96 5.52 -7.94
CA LEU A 179 -5.49 4.83 -9.11
C LEU A 179 -6.88 5.31 -9.55
N GLY A 180 -7.48 6.18 -8.75
CA GLY A 180 -8.85 6.61 -8.93
C GLY A 180 -9.87 5.67 -8.30
N SER A 181 -11.06 6.20 -8.02
CA SER A 181 -12.11 5.50 -7.28
C SER A 181 -12.59 4.21 -7.96
N ALA A 182 -12.67 4.20 -9.27
CA ALA A 182 -13.15 3.02 -10.02
C ALA A 182 -12.25 1.79 -9.83
N LEU A 183 -10.92 1.95 -9.92
CA LEU A 183 -9.99 0.83 -9.72
C LEU A 183 -9.94 0.37 -8.27
N VAL A 184 -9.97 1.30 -7.32
CA VAL A 184 -10.04 0.97 -5.89
C VAL A 184 -11.32 0.17 -5.60
N LEU A 185 -12.45 0.60 -6.16
CA LEU A 185 -13.73 -0.10 -6.02
C LEU A 185 -13.68 -1.52 -6.59
N GLU A 186 -13.10 -1.73 -7.78
CA GLU A 186 -12.94 -3.07 -8.37
C GLU A 186 -12.12 -4.01 -7.47
N PHE A 187 -11.03 -3.53 -6.86
CA PHE A 187 -10.28 -4.33 -5.90
C PHE A 187 -11.06 -4.60 -4.62
N LEU A 188 -11.81 -3.63 -4.10
CA LEU A 188 -12.68 -3.83 -2.95
C LEU A 188 -13.75 -4.89 -3.24
N LEU A 189 -14.40 -4.83 -4.41
CA LEU A 189 -15.35 -5.82 -4.85
C LEU A 189 -14.72 -7.21 -4.94
N TYR A 190 -13.53 -7.30 -5.54
CA TYR A 190 -12.82 -8.56 -5.67
C TYR A 190 -12.49 -9.20 -4.31
N TYR A 191 -11.97 -8.42 -3.35
CA TYR A 191 -11.52 -8.96 -2.06
C TYR A 191 -12.63 -9.12 -1.02
N LEU A 192 -13.68 -8.29 -1.05
CA LEU A 192 -14.68 -8.22 0.01
C LEU A 192 -16.05 -8.79 -0.36
N THR A 193 -16.30 -9.04 -1.66
CA THR A 193 -17.58 -9.56 -2.12
C THR A 193 -17.44 -11.03 -2.50
N LYS A 194 -18.40 -11.86 -2.08
CA LYS A 194 -18.44 -13.27 -2.48
C LYS A 194 -18.51 -13.38 -4.01
N PRO A 195 -17.79 -14.33 -4.64
CA PRO A 195 -17.72 -14.45 -6.10
C PRO A 195 -19.09 -14.46 -6.78
N GLU A 196 -20.06 -15.19 -6.23
CA GLU A 196 -21.43 -15.30 -6.74
C GLU A 196 -22.23 -13.99 -6.67
N CYS A 197 -21.82 -13.05 -5.84
CA CYS A 197 -22.46 -11.75 -5.66
C CYS A 197 -21.76 -10.61 -6.40
N GLN A 198 -20.55 -10.81 -6.90
CA GLN A 198 -19.73 -9.71 -7.47
C GLN A 198 -20.41 -8.99 -8.63
N LEU A 199 -21.06 -9.73 -9.54
CA LEU A 199 -21.76 -9.14 -10.68
C LEU A 199 -22.90 -8.25 -10.22
N LYS A 200 -23.76 -8.78 -9.34
CA LYS A 200 -24.93 -8.05 -8.82
C LYS A 200 -24.51 -6.77 -8.09
N VAL A 201 -23.52 -6.84 -7.19
CA VAL A 201 -23.03 -5.69 -6.43
C VAL A 201 -22.43 -4.64 -7.37
N ARG A 202 -21.68 -5.09 -8.40
CA ARG A 202 -21.11 -4.18 -9.41
C ARG A 202 -22.20 -3.46 -10.18
N GLU A 203 -23.25 -4.18 -10.62
CA GLU A 203 -24.38 -3.60 -11.35
C GLU A 203 -25.12 -2.56 -10.48
N GLU A 204 -25.38 -2.85 -9.23
CA GLU A 204 -26.02 -1.94 -8.29
C GLU A 204 -25.21 -0.64 -8.12
N ILE A 205 -23.90 -0.76 -7.86
CA ILE A 205 -23.02 0.42 -7.66
C ILE A 205 -22.91 1.28 -8.93
N TYR A 206 -22.74 0.66 -10.10
CA TYR A 206 -22.62 1.42 -11.36
C TYR A 206 -23.95 1.98 -11.79
N LEU A 207 -25.06 1.29 -11.55
CA LEU A 207 -26.40 1.79 -11.87
C LEU A 207 -26.75 3.01 -11.02
N ASP A 208 -26.49 2.99 -9.72
CA ASP A 208 -26.71 4.13 -8.82
C ASP A 208 -25.90 5.36 -9.26
N ASN A 209 -24.62 5.17 -9.58
CA ASN A 209 -23.77 6.25 -10.08
C ASN A 209 -24.28 6.82 -11.42
N MET A 210 -24.82 5.99 -12.29
CA MET A 210 -25.44 6.43 -13.55
C MET A 210 -26.73 7.23 -13.30
N LEU A 211 -27.59 6.75 -12.41
CA LEU A 211 -28.84 7.42 -12.05
C LEU A 211 -28.59 8.80 -11.41
N ASP A 212 -27.61 8.88 -10.50
CA ASP A 212 -27.21 10.14 -9.88
C ASP A 212 -26.67 11.13 -10.91
N SER A 213 -25.87 10.68 -11.88
CA SER A 213 -25.35 11.53 -12.94
C SER A 213 -26.45 12.06 -13.85
N VAL A 214 -27.47 11.25 -14.16
CA VAL A 214 -28.63 11.67 -14.97
C VAL A 214 -29.50 12.66 -14.20
N SER A 215 -29.79 12.42 -12.94
CA SER A 215 -30.55 13.33 -12.08
C SER A 215 -29.88 14.71 -11.96
N TYR A 216 -28.55 14.74 -11.81
CA TYR A 216 -27.76 15.99 -11.71
C TYR A 216 -27.78 16.80 -13.04
N THR A 217 -27.79 16.09 -14.17
CA THR A 217 -27.85 16.73 -15.49
C THR A 217 -29.21 17.34 -15.75
N HIS A 218 -30.31 16.72 -15.32
CA HIS A 218 -31.67 17.27 -15.47
C HIS A 218 -31.94 18.45 -14.55
N LEU A 219 -31.39 18.49 -13.34
CA LEU A 219 -31.55 19.63 -12.43
C LEU A 219 -30.85 20.91 -12.95
N ARG A 220 -29.69 20.78 -13.63
CA ARG A 220 -28.98 21.92 -14.23
C ARG A 220 -29.58 22.43 -15.55
N ALA A 221 -30.40 21.65 -16.21
CA ALA A 221 -31.03 22.05 -17.46
C ALA A 221 -32.28 22.96 -17.26
N HIS A 222 -32.69 23.18 -16.00
CA HIS A 222 -33.83 24.01 -15.62
C HIS A 222 -33.43 25.27 -14.84
N GLU A 223 -32.15 25.58 -14.68
CA GLU A 223 -31.61 26.88 -14.25
C GLU A 223 -31.08 27.67 -15.47
#